data_aa9b83e50e0be3e9b1ed4fc1629f47f8
#
_entry.id   aa9b83e50e0be3e9b1ed4fc1629f47f8
#
_cell.length_a   1.000
_cell.length_b   1.000
_cell.length_c   1.000
_cell.angle_alpha   90.00
_cell.angle_beta   90.00
_cell.angle_gamma   90.00
#
_symmetry.space_group_name_H-M   'P 1'
#
loop_
_entity.id
_entity.type
_entity.pdbx_description
1 polymer ?
#
loop_
_entity_poly.entity_id
_entity_poly.type
_entity_poly.pdbx_seq_one_letter_code
_entity_poly.pdbx_strand_id
1 'polypeptide(L)'
;MRTDRPGTRRAAVRWVGGMLALALLGGGAAGCSPSPKTLTFCTDPTYPPAEFYQAAQVGTLTLKRKLVGADIDIGSAVAKQLGRPVAFADTPFDQIIAALQAGHCDAIISFMNDTPQRRQQVAFVDYLAAGQMILLPKGAPAVSQVSDLYGRTVSVAQGTTEQQFLQALNARAPTGRPIKILSFATENDAIYALQHGAADAYFGDTPIVITAAAADSSLTAGAELVPPIPVGIAVRPGDPLHAQIAQAIKSMYQDGAMGTILSKWNWTRYAHTG
;
A
#
# COMPACT_ATOMS: atom_id res chain seq x y z
N MET A 1 14.66 -110.85 3.69
CA MET A 1 15.96 -111.52 3.44
C MET A 1 16.86 -110.54 2.71
N ARG A 2 17.98 -110.15 3.39
CA ARG A 2 19.25 -109.58 2.83
C ARG A 2 19.15 -108.42 1.89
N THR A 3 19.57 -107.20 2.34
CA THR A 3 20.93 -106.61 2.33
C THR A 3 21.36 -106.23 0.84
N ASP A 4 21.63 -105.00 0.57
CA ASP A 4 22.95 -104.38 0.70
C ASP A 4 22.94 -102.89 0.29
N ARG A 5 23.68 -102.12 1.07
CA ARG A 5 24.21 -100.84 0.68
C ARG A 5 25.47 -101.05 -0.20
N PRO A 6 25.95 -100.18 -1.04
CA PRO A 6 26.75 -99.05 -0.63
C PRO A 6 26.71 -97.84 -1.61
N GLY A 7 27.20 -96.77 -1.16
CA GLY A 7 28.37 -96.08 -1.65
C GLY A 7 28.28 -94.57 -1.72
N THR A 8 28.88 -93.91 -0.76
CA THR A 8 29.10 -92.45 -0.69
C THR A 8 30.05 -91.96 -1.76
N ARG A 9 29.69 -90.96 -2.49
CA ARG A 9 30.67 -90.04 -3.09
C ARG A 9 30.27 -88.59 -2.79
N ARG A 10 31.13 -87.93 -1.96
CA ARG A 10 31.08 -86.48 -1.68
C ARG A 10 31.58 -85.73 -2.90
N ALA A 11 30.74 -84.87 -3.49
CA ALA A 11 31.15 -83.85 -4.44
C ALA A 11 31.26 -82.53 -3.74
N ALA A 12 32.44 -81.96 -3.71
CA ALA A 12 32.75 -80.66 -3.13
C ALA A 12 32.18 -79.55 -4.07
N VAL A 13 31.21 -78.82 -3.61
CA VAL A 13 30.72 -77.63 -4.30
C VAL A 13 31.49 -76.41 -3.79
N ARG A 14 32.26 -75.81 -4.66
CA ARG A 14 32.99 -74.54 -4.46
C ARG A 14 31.97 -73.41 -4.41
N TRP A 15 31.88 -72.70 -3.30
CA TRP A 15 31.15 -71.47 -3.18
C TRP A 15 31.96 -70.36 -3.82
N VAL A 16 31.46 -69.81 -4.94
CA VAL A 16 31.91 -68.55 -5.53
C VAL A 16 31.12 -67.43 -4.82
N GLY A 17 31.83 -66.67 -4.00
CA GLY A 17 31.25 -65.52 -3.31
C GLY A 17 30.91 -64.41 -4.32
N GLY A 18 29.61 -64.22 -4.57
CA GLY A 18 29.09 -63.02 -5.23
C GLY A 18 28.90 -61.91 -4.20
N MET A 19 29.77 -60.90 -4.26
CA MET A 19 29.52 -59.63 -3.54
C MET A 19 28.34 -58.93 -4.21
N LEU A 20 27.19 -58.94 -3.52
CA LEU A 20 26.06 -58.09 -3.89
C LEU A 20 26.36 -56.66 -3.41
N ALA A 21 26.73 -55.77 -4.31
CA ALA A 21 26.84 -54.33 -4.01
C ALA A 21 25.43 -53.74 -3.79
N LEU A 22 25.08 -53.47 -2.53
CA LEU A 22 23.87 -52.75 -2.16
C LEU A 22 24.03 -51.29 -2.57
N ALA A 23 23.51 -50.89 -3.73
CA ALA A 23 23.39 -49.50 -4.10
C ALA A 23 22.31 -48.84 -3.22
N LEU A 24 22.76 -48.10 -2.20
CA LEU A 24 21.91 -47.20 -1.43
C LEU A 24 21.45 -46.09 -2.36
N LEU A 25 20.25 -46.21 -2.93
CA LEU A 25 19.50 -45.12 -3.52
C LEU A 25 19.15 -44.15 -2.40
N GLY A 26 20.03 -43.13 -2.24
CA GLY A 26 19.75 -41.96 -1.44
C GLY A 26 18.57 -41.23 -2.05
N GLY A 27 17.35 -41.55 -1.65
CA GLY A 27 16.16 -40.78 -1.93
C GLY A 27 16.34 -39.39 -1.30
N GLY A 28 16.73 -38.41 -2.12
CA GLY A 28 16.69 -37.02 -1.73
C GLY A 28 15.25 -36.66 -1.36
N ALA A 29 14.97 -36.52 -0.07
CA ALA A 29 13.75 -35.90 0.40
C ALA A 29 13.76 -34.48 -0.18
N ALA A 30 13.02 -34.25 -1.27
CA ALA A 30 12.66 -32.92 -1.73
C ALA A 30 11.85 -32.31 -0.60
N GLY A 31 12.52 -31.56 0.29
CA GLY A 31 11.89 -30.80 1.34
C GLY A 31 10.93 -29.82 0.66
N CYS A 32 9.63 -30.04 0.80
CA CYS A 32 8.64 -29.00 0.49
C CYS A 32 8.93 -27.83 1.40
N SER A 33 9.69 -26.83 0.92
CA SER A 33 9.77 -25.55 1.60
C SER A 33 8.35 -24.98 1.65
N PRO A 34 7.84 -24.58 2.83
CA PRO A 34 6.52 -23.98 2.91
C PRO A 34 6.48 -22.77 1.99
N SER A 35 5.42 -22.63 1.20
CA SER A 35 5.23 -21.46 0.34
C SER A 35 5.27 -20.18 1.21
N PRO A 36 5.96 -19.13 0.76
CA PRO A 36 6.05 -17.91 1.54
C PRO A 36 4.65 -17.33 1.81
N LYS A 37 4.43 -16.89 3.05
CA LYS A 37 3.15 -16.29 3.46
C LYS A 37 2.88 -15.02 2.63
N THR A 38 1.66 -14.86 2.11
CA THR A 38 1.23 -13.65 1.41
C THR A 38 1.40 -12.43 2.31
N LEU A 39 1.93 -11.35 1.75
CA LEU A 39 1.95 -10.04 2.39
C LEU A 39 0.67 -9.29 2.00
N THR A 40 -0.19 -9.04 2.98
CA THR A 40 -1.46 -8.35 2.78
C THR A 40 -1.35 -6.90 3.25
N PHE A 41 -1.63 -5.96 2.36
CA PHE A 41 -1.75 -4.55 2.68
C PHE A 41 -3.21 -4.15 2.81
N CYS A 42 -3.58 -3.41 3.86
CA CYS A 42 -4.80 -2.60 3.88
C CYS A 42 -4.59 -1.35 3.03
N THR A 43 -5.57 -1.00 2.20
CA THR A 43 -5.54 0.19 1.32
C THR A 43 -6.96 0.68 1.08
N ASP A 44 -7.17 1.99 0.95
CA ASP A 44 -8.46 2.59 0.58
C ASP A 44 -8.44 2.96 -0.92
N PRO A 45 -9.04 2.15 -1.81
CA PRO A 45 -8.91 2.34 -3.25
C PRO A 45 -9.81 3.47 -3.80
N THR A 46 -9.95 4.54 -3.06
CA THR A 46 -10.71 5.74 -3.45
C THR A 46 -9.84 6.97 -3.69
N TYR A 47 -8.51 6.82 -3.70
CA TYR A 47 -7.53 7.90 -3.69
C TYR A 47 -6.61 7.94 -4.93
N PRO A 48 -7.15 8.20 -6.15
CA PRO A 48 -6.32 8.28 -7.35
C PRO A 48 -5.38 9.50 -7.31
N PRO A 49 -4.10 9.36 -7.76
CA PRO A 49 -3.52 8.19 -8.40
C PRO A 49 -2.73 7.27 -7.46
N ALA A 50 -2.88 7.42 -6.13
CA ALA A 50 -2.18 6.59 -5.15
C ALA A 50 -2.69 5.14 -5.18
N GLU A 51 -3.99 4.94 -4.98
CA GLU A 51 -4.66 3.65 -5.06
C GLU A 51 -6.12 3.81 -5.51
N PHE A 52 -6.50 3.10 -6.58
CA PHE A 52 -7.86 3.21 -7.11
C PHE A 52 -8.22 2.03 -8.02
N TYR A 53 -9.52 1.82 -8.20
CA TYR A 53 -10.01 0.85 -9.15
C TYR A 53 -10.14 1.46 -10.54
N GLN A 54 -9.31 0.99 -11.47
CA GLN A 54 -9.44 1.28 -12.88
C GLN A 54 -10.44 0.31 -13.52
N ALA A 55 -11.41 0.83 -14.28
CA ALA A 55 -12.32 0.01 -15.08
C ALA A 55 -11.53 -0.71 -16.18
N ALA A 56 -11.57 -2.03 -16.19
CA ALA A 56 -11.07 -2.82 -17.31
C ALA A 56 -12.20 -2.98 -18.34
N GLN A 57 -12.04 -2.40 -19.52
CA GLN A 57 -12.96 -2.59 -20.64
C GLN A 57 -12.48 -3.73 -21.52
N VAL A 58 -13.38 -4.70 -21.81
CA VAL A 58 -13.19 -5.69 -22.84
C VAL A 58 -14.38 -5.56 -23.81
N GLY A 59 -14.14 -4.89 -24.93
CA GLY A 59 -15.22 -4.51 -25.86
C GLY A 59 -16.19 -3.52 -25.20
N THR A 60 -17.49 -3.83 -25.22
CA THR A 60 -18.57 -3.02 -24.59
C THR A 60 -18.85 -3.43 -23.14
N LEU A 61 -18.18 -4.47 -22.61
CA LEU A 61 -18.41 -4.99 -21.28
C LEU A 61 -17.31 -4.55 -20.30
N THR A 62 -17.68 -3.90 -19.20
CA THR A 62 -16.79 -3.62 -18.06
C THR A 62 -16.71 -4.87 -17.20
N LEU A 63 -15.66 -5.71 -17.37
CA LEU A 63 -15.63 -7.05 -16.80
C LEU A 63 -14.87 -7.19 -15.47
N LYS A 64 -13.91 -6.34 -15.17
CA LYS A 64 -13.18 -6.38 -13.87
C LYS A 64 -12.62 -5.00 -13.53
N ARG A 65 -12.76 -4.62 -12.27
CA ARG A 65 -11.99 -3.50 -11.72
C ARG A 65 -10.58 -4.01 -11.41
N LYS A 66 -9.56 -3.34 -11.94
CA LYS A 66 -8.17 -3.61 -11.59
C LYS A 66 -7.74 -2.57 -10.57
N LEU A 67 -7.23 -3.01 -9.44
CA LEU A 67 -6.60 -2.14 -8.46
C LEU A 67 -5.25 -1.69 -9.01
N VAL A 68 -5.04 -0.38 -9.08
CA VAL A 68 -3.84 0.27 -9.63
C VAL A 68 -3.50 1.50 -8.80
N GLY A 69 -2.30 2.03 -8.96
CA GLY A 69 -1.86 3.25 -8.29
C GLY A 69 -0.40 3.19 -7.90
N ALA A 70 0.13 4.32 -7.45
CA ALA A 70 1.51 4.42 -7.02
C ALA A 70 1.78 3.52 -5.81
N ASP A 71 0.88 3.54 -4.83
CA ASP A 71 0.97 2.73 -3.61
C ASP A 71 0.84 1.23 -3.91
N ILE A 72 0.01 0.87 -4.90
CA ILE A 72 -0.14 -0.50 -5.35
C ILE A 72 1.15 -1.02 -6.01
N ASP A 73 1.81 -0.17 -6.82
CA ASP A 73 3.10 -0.50 -7.43
C ASP A 73 4.21 -0.60 -6.37
N ILE A 74 4.25 0.34 -5.40
CA ILE A 74 5.23 0.34 -4.29
C ILE A 74 5.03 -0.90 -3.41
N GLY A 75 3.81 -1.17 -2.94
CA GLY A 75 3.50 -2.35 -2.12
C GLY A 75 3.83 -3.66 -2.83
N SER A 76 3.55 -3.74 -4.13
CA SER A 76 3.90 -4.90 -4.96
C SER A 76 5.42 -5.08 -5.08
N ALA A 77 6.16 -3.98 -5.26
CA ALA A 77 7.62 -4.02 -5.32
C ALA A 77 8.24 -4.40 -3.96
N VAL A 78 7.71 -3.90 -2.85
CA VAL A 78 8.11 -4.31 -1.49
C VAL A 78 7.89 -5.81 -1.29
N ALA A 79 6.70 -6.33 -1.61
CA ALA A 79 6.41 -7.76 -1.48
C ALA A 79 7.35 -8.62 -2.33
N LYS A 80 7.66 -8.17 -3.56
CA LYS A 80 8.63 -8.82 -4.45
C LYS A 80 10.05 -8.86 -3.84
N GLN A 81 10.52 -7.74 -3.24
CA GLN A 81 11.81 -7.69 -2.54
C GLN A 81 11.86 -8.68 -1.36
N LEU A 82 10.73 -8.88 -0.70
CA LEU A 82 10.58 -9.83 0.41
C LEU A 82 10.35 -11.29 -0.05
N GLY A 83 10.27 -11.55 -1.37
CA GLY A 83 9.99 -12.88 -1.93
C GLY A 83 8.61 -13.40 -1.54
N ARG A 84 7.63 -12.53 -1.30
CA ARG A 84 6.28 -12.88 -0.83
C ARG A 84 5.22 -12.57 -1.90
N PRO A 85 4.19 -13.41 -2.08
CA PRO A 85 2.99 -13.01 -2.79
C PRO A 85 2.37 -11.78 -2.14
N VAL A 86 1.71 -10.91 -2.92
CA VAL A 86 1.05 -9.71 -2.42
C VAL A 86 -0.47 -9.81 -2.55
N ALA A 87 -1.17 -9.25 -1.56
CA ALA A 87 -2.61 -9.00 -1.61
C ALA A 87 -2.91 -7.59 -1.06
N PHE A 88 -4.01 -7.00 -1.53
CA PHE A 88 -4.50 -5.72 -1.04
C PHE A 88 -5.93 -5.92 -0.55
N ALA A 89 -6.18 -5.54 0.70
CA ALA A 89 -7.49 -5.58 1.34
C ALA A 89 -8.11 -4.18 1.26
N ASP A 90 -9.21 -4.07 0.53
CA ASP A 90 -10.04 -2.85 0.44
C ASP A 90 -10.56 -2.51 1.84
N THR A 91 -10.17 -1.36 2.36
CA THR A 91 -10.40 -0.97 3.75
C THR A 91 -10.62 0.54 3.83
N PRO A 92 -11.77 1.02 4.35
CA PRO A 92 -12.02 2.44 4.51
C PRO A 92 -10.92 3.12 5.34
N PHE A 93 -10.49 4.32 4.90
CA PHE A 93 -9.33 5.01 5.49
C PHE A 93 -9.50 5.31 6.98
N ASP A 94 -10.69 5.71 7.42
CA ASP A 94 -11.01 6.00 8.81
C ASP A 94 -10.96 4.77 9.73
N GLN A 95 -11.01 3.55 9.16
CA GLN A 95 -10.97 2.27 9.88
C GLN A 95 -9.64 1.53 9.68
N ILE A 96 -8.74 2.03 8.83
CA ILE A 96 -7.58 1.27 8.33
C ILE A 96 -6.58 0.90 9.43
N ILE A 97 -6.34 1.79 10.42
CA ILE A 97 -5.47 1.50 11.57
C ILE A 97 -6.09 0.42 12.46
N ALA A 98 -7.40 0.50 12.71
CA ALA A 98 -8.11 -0.52 13.50
C ALA A 98 -8.08 -1.89 12.80
N ALA A 99 -8.21 -1.92 11.47
CA ALA A 99 -8.10 -3.14 10.67
C ALA A 99 -6.70 -3.78 10.76
N LEU A 100 -5.63 -2.97 10.71
CA LEU A 100 -4.25 -3.42 10.93
C LEU A 100 -4.08 -4.01 12.34
N GLN A 101 -4.56 -3.33 13.36
CA GLN A 101 -4.47 -3.78 14.76
C GLN A 101 -5.26 -5.07 15.00
N ALA A 102 -6.40 -5.25 14.33
CA ALA A 102 -7.22 -6.47 14.36
C ALA A 102 -6.61 -7.63 13.56
N GLY A 103 -5.50 -7.39 12.81
CA GLY A 103 -4.83 -8.43 12.02
C GLY A 103 -5.51 -8.74 10.68
N HIS A 104 -6.38 -7.86 10.17
CA HIS A 104 -7.00 -8.04 8.84
C HIS A 104 -5.98 -7.87 7.72
N CYS A 105 -4.87 -7.18 7.97
CA CYS A 105 -3.72 -7.08 7.08
C CYS A 105 -2.40 -7.10 7.87
N ASP A 106 -1.29 -7.26 7.16
CA ASP A 106 0.06 -7.28 7.74
C ASP A 106 0.63 -5.87 7.86
N ALA A 107 0.28 -4.98 6.91
CA ALA A 107 0.72 -3.58 6.85
C ALA A 107 -0.37 -2.70 6.19
N ILE A 108 -0.24 -1.39 6.31
CA ILE A 108 -1.04 -0.40 5.58
C ILE A 108 -0.17 0.25 4.52
N ILE A 109 -0.68 0.37 3.29
CA ILE A 109 -0.18 1.27 2.26
C ILE A 109 -1.38 1.98 1.64
N SER A 110 -1.57 3.27 1.95
CA SER A 110 -2.74 4.07 1.56
C SER A 110 -2.43 5.56 1.73
N PHE A 111 -1.37 6.02 1.12
CA PHE A 111 -0.85 7.39 1.18
C PHE A 111 -0.92 8.01 2.59
N MET A 112 -0.62 7.21 3.60
CA MET A 112 -0.81 7.59 4.99
C MET A 112 0.30 8.51 5.49
N ASN A 113 -0.05 9.75 5.85
CA ASN A 113 0.89 10.69 6.46
C ASN A 113 1.39 10.16 7.81
N ASP A 114 2.70 10.17 8.01
CA ASP A 114 3.34 9.85 9.27
C ASP A 114 3.26 11.04 10.22
N THR A 115 2.40 10.92 11.23
CA THR A 115 2.20 11.96 12.24
C THR A 115 2.51 11.47 13.65
N PRO A 116 2.90 12.37 14.58
CA PRO A 116 3.12 11.98 15.97
C PRO A 116 1.91 11.29 16.62
N GLN A 117 0.69 11.66 16.23
CA GLN A 117 -0.53 11.03 16.73
C GLN A 117 -0.65 9.58 16.23
N ARG A 118 -0.42 9.32 14.93
CA ARG A 118 -0.49 7.98 14.35
C ARG A 118 0.64 7.09 14.85
N ARG A 119 1.85 7.64 15.08
CA ARG A 119 3.00 6.92 15.67
C ARG A 119 2.74 6.35 17.06
N GLN A 120 1.71 6.82 17.76
CA GLN A 120 1.28 6.22 19.04
C GLN A 120 0.58 4.86 18.85
N GLN A 121 0.11 4.59 17.64
CA GLN A 121 -0.69 3.41 17.31
C GLN A 121 0.01 2.46 16.33
N VAL A 122 0.88 2.98 15.45
CA VAL A 122 1.57 2.23 14.39
C VAL A 122 3.02 2.69 14.25
N ALA A 123 3.86 1.86 13.63
CA ALA A 123 5.22 2.21 13.25
C ALA A 123 5.29 2.43 11.74
N PHE A 124 5.96 3.51 11.31
CA PHE A 124 6.05 3.90 9.90
C PHE A 124 7.40 3.55 9.27
N VAL A 125 7.36 3.24 7.99
CA VAL A 125 8.50 3.25 7.07
C VAL A 125 8.16 4.22 5.95
N ASP A 126 8.78 5.40 5.99
CA ASP A 126 8.49 6.47 5.04
C ASP A 126 9.04 6.15 3.65
N TYR A 127 8.27 6.46 2.61
CA TYR A 127 8.66 6.23 1.22
C TYR A 127 8.57 7.48 0.35
N LEU A 128 7.88 8.54 0.77
CA LEU A 128 7.87 9.86 0.14
C LEU A 128 7.48 10.95 1.14
N ALA A 129 7.44 12.21 0.70
CA ALA A 129 6.87 13.30 1.48
C ALA A 129 6.02 14.20 0.55
N ALA A 130 4.85 14.63 1.02
CA ALA A 130 3.94 15.51 0.28
C ALA A 130 3.31 16.55 1.18
N GLY A 131 3.08 17.74 0.60
CA GLY A 131 2.31 18.81 1.24
C GLY A 131 0.81 18.61 1.04
N GLN A 132 0.02 19.53 1.62
CA GLN A 132 -1.44 19.53 1.45
C GLN A 132 -1.88 20.83 0.77
N MET A 133 -2.76 20.69 -0.21
CA MET A 133 -3.12 21.72 -1.17
C MET A 133 -4.64 21.84 -1.31
N ILE A 134 -5.08 23.01 -1.72
CA ILE A 134 -6.49 23.29 -2.04
C ILE A 134 -6.77 23.01 -3.51
N LEU A 135 -7.90 22.37 -3.79
CA LEU A 135 -8.52 22.30 -5.11
C LEU A 135 -9.73 23.21 -5.14
N LEU A 136 -9.87 23.99 -6.22
CA LEU A 136 -10.91 25.00 -6.38
C LEU A 136 -11.66 24.81 -7.71
N PRO A 137 -12.92 25.24 -7.81
CA PRO A 137 -13.54 25.46 -9.11
C PRO A 137 -12.76 26.54 -9.89
N LYS A 138 -12.61 26.36 -11.19
CA LYS A 138 -11.94 27.35 -12.05
C LYS A 138 -12.69 28.67 -12.01
N GLY A 139 -11.96 29.76 -11.77
CA GLY A 139 -12.53 31.12 -11.65
C GLY A 139 -13.07 31.44 -10.25
N ALA A 140 -13.04 30.50 -9.31
CA ALA A 140 -13.36 30.80 -7.91
C ALA A 140 -12.33 31.76 -7.28
N PRO A 141 -12.71 32.53 -6.24
CA PRO A 141 -11.77 33.35 -5.51
C PRO A 141 -10.59 32.52 -4.99
N ALA A 142 -9.37 33.01 -5.22
CA ALA A 142 -8.16 32.29 -4.82
C ALA A 142 -8.11 32.00 -3.31
N VAL A 143 -7.49 30.88 -2.97
CA VAL A 143 -7.04 30.57 -1.61
C VAL A 143 -5.53 30.54 -1.64
N SER A 144 -4.88 31.51 -1.01
CA SER A 144 -3.43 31.68 -1.01
C SER A 144 -2.83 31.42 0.37
N GLN A 145 -3.65 31.43 1.40
CA GLN A 145 -3.28 31.23 2.80
C GLN A 145 -4.44 30.62 3.60
N VAL A 146 -4.12 30.10 4.75
CA VAL A 146 -5.06 29.40 5.64
C VAL A 146 -6.28 30.27 6.03
N SER A 147 -6.08 31.57 6.24
CA SER A 147 -7.16 32.50 6.62
C SER A 147 -8.23 32.69 5.53
N ASP A 148 -7.90 32.39 4.28
CA ASP A 148 -8.84 32.49 3.15
C ASP A 148 -9.90 31.38 3.16
N LEU A 149 -9.71 30.35 4.00
CA LEU A 149 -10.68 29.28 4.21
C LEU A 149 -11.83 29.67 5.14
N TYR A 150 -11.66 30.69 6.00
CA TYR A 150 -12.70 31.09 6.96
C TYR A 150 -13.96 31.61 6.25
N GLY A 151 -15.10 31.01 6.62
CA GLY A 151 -16.40 31.28 6.05
C GLY A 151 -16.70 30.49 4.78
N ARG A 152 -15.77 29.64 4.29
CA ARG A 152 -16.01 28.74 3.16
C ARG A 152 -16.52 27.40 3.60
N THR A 153 -17.13 26.68 2.65
CA THR A 153 -17.45 25.26 2.78
C THR A 153 -16.31 24.46 2.15
N VAL A 154 -15.64 23.63 2.92
CA VAL A 154 -14.49 22.82 2.48
C VAL A 154 -14.81 21.33 2.61
N SER A 155 -14.72 20.61 1.50
CA SER A 155 -14.86 19.14 1.48
C SER A 155 -13.53 18.45 1.78
N VAL A 156 -13.60 17.30 2.45
CA VAL A 156 -12.45 16.52 2.91
C VAL A 156 -12.86 15.09 3.18
N ALA A 157 -11.94 14.12 3.06
CA ALA A 157 -12.19 12.76 3.50
C ALA A 157 -12.08 12.60 5.03
N GLN A 158 -12.81 11.64 5.58
CA GLN A 158 -12.81 11.33 7.01
C GLN A 158 -11.50 10.66 7.45
N GLY A 159 -11.07 10.93 8.70
CA GLY A 159 -9.90 10.29 9.29
C GLY A 159 -8.56 10.83 8.78
N THR A 160 -8.59 11.81 7.87
CA THR A 160 -7.38 12.38 7.27
C THR A 160 -6.74 13.47 8.13
N THR A 161 -5.50 13.80 7.86
CA THR A 161 -4.78 14.92 8.47
C THR A 161 -5.38 16.26 8.05
N GLU A 162 -5.93 16.35 6.85
CA GLU A 162 -6.64 17.51 6.31
C GLU A 162 -7.90 17.81 7.13
N GLN A 163 -8.68 16.78 7.46
CA GLN A 163 -9.85 16.96 8.34
C GLN A 163 -9.43 17.50 9.70
N GLN A 164 -8.39 16.91 10.30
CA GLN A 164 -7.88 17.36 11.60
C GLN A 164 -7.35 18.80 11.55
N PHE A 165 -6.65 19.16 10.47
CA PHE A 165 -6.17 20.51 10.24
C PHE A 165 -7.31 21.52 10.17
N LEU A 166 -8.35 21.27 9.39
CA LEU A 166 -9.53 22.14 9.30
C LEU A 166 -10.27 22.27 10.65
N GLN A 167 -10.39 21.18 11.40
CA GLN A 167 -10.98 21.20 12.75
C GLN A 167 -10.16 22.06 13.71
N ALA A 168 -8.83 21.95 13.69
CA ALA A 168 -7.93 22.75 14.49
C ALA A 168 -7.99 24.25 14.11
N LEU A 169 -8.17 24.56 12.82
CA LEU A 169 -8.40 25.94 12.37
C LEU A 169 -9.70 26.51 12.91
N ASN A 170 -10.77 25.73 12.93
CA ASN A 170 -12.06 26.17 13.44
C ASN A 170 -12.02 26.56 14.93
N ALA A 171 -11.15 25.95 15.72
CA ALA A 171 -10.93 26.35 17.12
C ALA A 171 -10.37 27.79 17.24
N ARG A 172 -9.82 28.36 16.16
CA ARG A 172 -9.23 29.70 16.08
C ARG A 172 -9.96 30.62 15.08
N ALA A 173 -11.11 30.17 14.57
CA ALA A 173 -11.87 30.91 13.57
C ALA A 173 -12.36 32.25 14.13
N PRO A 174 -12.35 33.33 13.33
CA PRO A 174 -12.99 34.58 13.71
C PRO A 174 -14.49 34.38 13.99
N THR A 175 -15.04 35.13 14.94
CA THR A 175 -16.46 35.06 15.29
C THR A 175 -17.34 35.22 14.05
N GLY A 176 -18.27 34.27 13.85
CA GLY A 176 -19.20 34.26 12.74
C GLY A 176 -18.62 33.82 11.38
N ARG A 177 -17.34 33.37 11.34
CA ARG A 177 -16.70 32.92 10.10
C ARG A 177 -16.01 31.54 10.22
N PRO A 178 -16.65 30.52 10.83
CA PRO A 178 -16.07 29.19 10.84
C PRO A 178 -16.00 28.61 9.41
N ILE A 179 -15.07 27.67 9.20
CA ILE A 179 -15.06 26.83 8.01
C ILE A 179 -16.20 25.80 8.17
N LYS A 180 -17.07 25.69 7.18
CA LYS A 180 -18.04 24.60 7.12
C LYS A 180 -17.35 23.39 6.53
N ILE A 181 -17.00 22.42 7.39
CA ILE A 181 -16.31 21.19 6.98
C ILE A 181 -17.34 20.17 6.52
N LEU A 182 -17.27 19.74 5.27
CA LEU A 182 -18.03 18.62 4.72
C LEU A 182 -17.14 17.39 4.65
N SER A 183 -17.36 16.44 5.56
CA SER A 183 -16.58 15.21 5.63
C SER A 183 -17.29 14.08 4.90
N PHE A 184 -16.54 13.36 4.06
CA PHE A 184 -17.04 12.25 3.26
C PHE A 184 -16.29 10.97 3.60
N ALA A 185 -16.94 9.82 3.40
CA ALA A 185 -16.33 8.53 3.65
C ALA A 185 -15.20 8.21 2.65
N THR A 186 -15.29 8.76 1.43
CA THR A 186 -14.30 8.54 0.37
C THR A 186 -13.77 9.86 -0.18
N GLU A 187 -12.55 9.82 -0.70
CA GLU A 187 -11.93 10.95 -1.35
C GLU A 187 -12.69 11.35 -2.63
N ASN A 188 -13.14 10.36 -3.39
CA ASN A 188 -13.92 10.60 -4.59
C ASN A 188 -15.21 11.39 -4.30
N ASP A 189 -15.91 11.09 -3.19
CA ASP A 189 -17.12 11.82 -2.78
C ASP A 189 -16.80 13.26 -2.36
N ALA A 190 -15.65 13.48 -1.71
CA ALA A 190 -15.22 14.82 -1.31
C ALA A 190 -14.90 15.70 -2.54
N ILE A 191 -14.21 15.16 -3.55
CA ILE A 191 -13.94 15.85 -4.82
C ILE A 191 -15.25 16.03 -5.62
N TYR A 192 -16.12 15.03 -5.65
CA TYR A 192 -17.43 15.12 -6.29
C TYR A 192 -18.29 16.25 -5.72
N ALA A 193 -18.27 16.44 -4.39
CA ALA A 193 -18.98 17.54 -3.74
C ALA A 193 -18.49 18.92 -4.22
N LEU A 194 -17.17 19.09 -4.45
CA LEU A 194 -16.61 20.28 -5.06
C LEU A 194 -17.08 20.47 -6.50
N GLN A 195 -17.00 19.43 -7.33
CA GLN A 195 -17.38 19.45 -8.74
C GLN A 195 -18.86 19.84 -8.95
N HIS A 196 -19.71 19.51 -7.98
CA HIS A 196 -21.16 19.78 -8.04
C HIS A 196 -21.59 20.99 -7.21
N GLY A 197 -20.66 21.83 -6.75
CA GLY A 197 -20.94 23.07 -6.05
C GLY A 197 -21.48 22.92 -4.63
N ALA A 198 -21.39 21.73 -4.02
CA ALA A 198 -21.74 21.52 -2.62
C ALA A 198 -20.63 22.04 -1.67
N ALA A 199 -19.40 22.16 -2.15
CA ALA A 199 -18.26 22.75 -1.47
C ALA A 199 -17.64 23.88 -2.30
N ASP A 200 -17.04 24.87 -1.63
CA ASP A 200 -16.29 25.97 -2.27
C ASP A 200 -14.84 25.59 -2.57
N ALA A 201 -14.32 24.60 -1.82
CA ALA A 201 -12.97 24.06 -1.97
C ALA A 201 -12.94 22.62 -1.51
N TYR A 202 -11.96 21.84 -2.03
CA TYR A 202 -11.55 20.56 -1.49
C TYR A 202 -10.12 20.70 -0.96
N PHE A 203 -9.81 20.01 0.14
CA PHE A 203 -8.48 20.03 0.74
C PHE A 203 -7.92 18.61 0.81
N GLY A 204 -6.76 18.39 0.19
CA GLY A 204 -6.14 17.08 0.05
C GLY A 204 -4.62 17.17 -0.17
N ASP A 205 -3.97 16.00 -0.26
CA ASP A 205 -2.54 15.95 -0.52
C ASP A 205 -2.17 16.52 -1.89
N THR A 206 -1.06 17.23 -1.98
CA THR A 206 -0.60 17.94 -3.17
C THR A 206 -0.61 17.09 -4.44
N PRO A 207 -0.08 15.84 -4.48
CA PRO A 207 -0.08 15.05 -5.72
C PRO A 207 -1.49 14.68 -6.20
N ILE A 208 -2.44 14.50 -5.28
CA ILE A 208 -3.83 14.17 -5.59
C ILE A 208 -4.54 15.39 -6.18
N VAL A 209 -4.41 16.54 -5.52
CA VAL A 209 -4.98 17.82 -5.99
C VAL A 209 -4.50 18.16 -7.39
N ILE A 210 -3.19 18.02 -7.65
CA ILE A 210 -2.61 18.31 -8.97
C ILE A 210 -3.16 17.34 -10.02
N THR A 211 -3.31 16.06 -9.68
CA THR A 211 -3.86 15.06 -10.60
C THR A 211 -5.33 15.34 -10.90
N ALA A 212 -6.13 15.68 -9.89
CA ALA A 212 -7.54 16.04 -10.06
C ALA A 212 -7.72 17.28 -10.91
N ALA A 213 -6.93 18.35 -10.67
CA ALA A 213 -6.95 19.56 -11.48
C ALA A 213 -6.51 19.34 -12.95
N ALA A 214 -5.59 18.40 -13.18
CA ALA A 214 -5.16 18.05 -14.53
C ALA A 214 -6.20 17.20 -15.28
N ALA A 215 -6.97 16.39 -14.56
CA ALA A 215 -7.99 15.51 -15.13
C ALA A 215 -9.31 16.22 -15.44
N ASP A 216 -9.61 17.33 -14.75
CA ASP A 216 -10.85 18.09 -14.91
C ASP A 216 -10.56 19.58 -15.14
N SER A 217 -10.81 20.05 -16.37
CA SER A 217 -10.57 21.44 -16.77
C SER A 217 -11.48 22.47 -16.07
N SER A 218 -12.52 22.03 -15.37
CA SER A 218 -13.37 22.88 -14.53
C SER A 218 -12.77 23.17 -13.15
N LEU A 219 -11.67 22.48 -12.80
CA LEU A 219 -10.98 22.62 -11.54
C LEU A 219 -9.61 23.30 -11.72
N THR A 220 -9.08 23.82 -10.63
CA THR A 220 -7.73 24.41 -10.57
C THR A 220 -7.09 24.13 -9.20
N ALA A 221 -5.80 23.81 -9.20
CA ALA A 221 -5.00 23.73 -7.99
C ALA A 221 -4.79 25.14 -7.41
N GLY A 222 -5.02 25.30 -6.11
CA GLY A 222 -4.74 26.49 -5.33
C GLY A 222 -3.37 26.44 -4.65
N ALA A 223 -3.24 27.10 -3.48
CA ALA A 223 -1.99 27.07 -2.73
C ALA A 223 -1.80 25.77 -1.95
N GLU A 224 -0.55 25.36 -1.78
CA GLU A 224 -0.14 24.40 -0.77
C GLU A 224 -0.14 25.10 0.59
N LEU A 225 -1.00 24.64 1.50
CA LEU A 225 -1.22 25.29 2.81
C LEU A 225 -0.45 24.61 3.94
N VAL A 226 -0.08 23.34 3.77
CA VAL A 226 0.73 22.57 4.70
C VAL A 226 1.98 22.10 3.97
N PRO A 227 3.19 22.36 4.52
CA PRO A 227 4.44 21.91 3.90
C PRO A 227 4.51 20.37 3.89
N PRO A 228 5.43 19.79 3.06
CA PRO A 228 5.56 18.36 2.97
C PRO A 228 5.78 17.68 4.30
N ILE A 229 4.98 16.64 4.56
CA ILE A 229 5.08 15.71 5.68
C ILE A 229 5.35 14.29 5.13
N PRO A 230 6.09 13.45 5.89
CA PRO A 230 6.37 12.09 5.43
C PRO A 230 5.09 11.28 5.22
N VAL A 231 5.12 10.41 4.22
CA VAL A 231 4.10 9.41 3.92
C VAL A 231 4.74 8.04 3.97
N GLY A 232 4.13 7.12 4.70
CA GLY A 232 4.77 5.85 5.00
C GLY A 232 3.85 4.63 4.95
N ILE A 233 4.51 3.47 4.81
CA ILE A 233 3.91 2.18 5.07
C ILE A 233 3.83 1.99 6.58
N ALA A 234 2.64 1.69 7.12
CA ALA A 234 2.46 1.49 8.55
C ALA A 234 2.34 0.00 8.90
N VAL A 235 2.96 -0.37 10.00
CA VAL A 235 2.88 -1.72 10.59
C VAL A 235 2.56 -1.64 12.09
N ARG A 236 2.20 -2.76 12.70
CA ARG A 236 2.01 -2.82 14.17
C ARG A 236 3.33 -2.49 14.88
N PRO A 237 3.28 -1.79 16.02
CA PRO A 237 4.48 -1.52 16.81
C PRO A 237 5.19 -2.81 17.20
N GLY A 238 6.51 -2.85 17.01
CA GLY A 238 7.34 -4.03 17.32
C GLY A 238 7.24 -5.18 16.32
N ASP A 239 6.48 -5.05 15.24
CA ASP A 239 6.40 -6.07 14.19
C ASP A 239 7.75 -6.13 13.43
N PRO A 240 8.39 -7.32 13.31
CA PRO A 240 9.64 -7.47 12.57
C PRO A 240 9.52 -7.13 11.08
N LEU A 241 8.30 -7.07 10.55
CA LEU A 241 8.03 -6.62 9.18
C LEU A 241 8.50 -5.18 8.94
N HIS A 242 8.52 -4.31 9.98
CA HIS A 242 9.05 -2.95 9.89
C HIS A 242 10.46 -2.91 9.31
N ALA A 243 11.39 -3.66 9.90
CA ALA A 243 12.78 -3.69 9.44
C ALA A 243 12.91 -4.26 8.01
N GLN A 244 12.08 -5.26 7.67
CA GLN A 244 12.07 -5.87 6.34
C GLN A 244 11.58 -4.87 5.28
N ILE A 245 10.49 -4.15 5.55
CA ILE A 245 9.97 -3.11 4.64
C ILE A 245 10.98 -1.96 4.53
N ALA A 246 11.58 -1.51 5.63
CA ALA A 246 12.59 -0.46 5.61
C ALA A 246 13.78 -0.82 4.71
N GLN A 247 14.26 -2.07 4.82
CA GLN A 247 15.33 -2.54 3.94
C GLN A 247 14.89 -2.63 2.48
N ALA A 248 13.65 -3.06 2.20
CA ALA A 248 13.11 -3.12 0.85
C ALA A 248 12.99 -1.72 0.22
N ILE A 249 12.43 -0.74 0.93
CA ILE A 249 12.32 0.66 0.48
C ILE A 249 13.71 1.23 0.20
N LYS A 250 14.68 1.03 1.12
CA LYS A 250 16.06 1.46 0.91
C LYS A 250 16.67 0.85 -0.35
N SER A 251 16.50 -0.45 -0.56
CA SER A 251 17.00 -1.14 -1.77
C SER A 251 16.34 -0.59 -3.03
N MET A 252 15.03 -0.32 -3.01
CA MET A 252 14.30 0.25 -4.16
C MET A 252 14.78 1.66 -4.53
N TYR A 253 15.22 2.46 -3.56
CA TYR A 253 15.88 3.75 -3.85
C TYR A 253 17.27 3.56 -4.44
N GLN A 254 18.05 2.59 -3.96
CA GLN A 254 19.40 2.33 -4.43
C GLN A 254 19.47 1.73 -5.82
N ASP A 255 18.54 0.83 -6.17
CA ASP A 255 18.51 0.15 -7.48
C ASP A 255 17.67 0.89 -8.55
N GLY A 256 17.04 2.03 -8.18
CA GLY A 256 16.25 2.86 -9.07
C GLY A 256 14.81 2.38 -9.28
N ALA A 257 14.38 1.29 -8.65
CA ALA A 257 13.01 0.78 -8.77
C ALA A 257 11.99 1.81 -8.26
N MET A 258 12.27 2.47 -7.11
CA MET A 258 11.43 3.54 -6.59
C MET A 258 11.33 4.72 -7.59
N GLY A 259 12.45 5.18 -8.12
CA GLY A 259 12.48 6.26 -9.12
C GLY A 259 11.64 5.92 -10.36
N THR A 260 11.67 4.67 -10.81
CA THR A 260 10.84 4.18 -11.93
C THR A 260 9.35 4.27 -11.60
N ILE A 261 8.95 3.84 -10.39
CA ILE A 261 7.54 3.91 -9.94
C ILE A 261 7.11 5.37 -9.83
N LEU A 262 7.88 6.21 -9.13
CA LEU A 262 7.54 7.62 -8.95
C LEU A 262 7.46 8.37 -10.29
N SER A 263 8.34 8.06 -11.24
CA SER A 263 8.30 8.64 -12.59
C SER A 263 7.04 8.25 -13.36
N LYS A 264 6.61 6.99 -13.27
CA LYS A 264 5.37 6.50 -13.89
C LYS A 264 4.15 7.31 -13.45
N TRP A 265 4.12 7.75 -12.19
CA TRP A 265 3.02 8.48 -11.58
C TRP A 265 3.23 10.00 -11.52
N ASN A 266 4.32 10.53 -12.13
CA ASN A 266 4.73 11.94 -12.07
C ASN A 266 5.02 12.43 -10.64
N TRP A 267 5.52 11.56 -9.78
CA TRP A 267 5.76 11.81 -8.36
C TRP A 267 7.24 11.96 -7.98
N THR A 268 8.15 12.07 -8.95
CA THR A 268 9.61 12.16 -8.69
C THR A 268 9.99 13.29 -7.73
N ARG A 269 9.25 14.40 -7.71
CA ARG A 269 9.48 15.54 -6.81
C ARG A 269 9.12 15.27 -5.34
N TYR A 270 8.36 14.19 -5.07
CA TYR A 270 7.97 13.78 -3.73
C TYR A 270 8.88 12.71 -3.14
N ALA A 271 9.92 12.28 -3.88
CA ALA A 271 10.88 11.30 -3.41
C ALA A 271 11.45 11.68 -2.05
N HIS A 272 11.48 10.73 -1.13
CA HIS A 272 12.10 10.93 0.17
C HIS A 272 13.63 11.01 -0.01
N THR A 273 14.19 12.20 0.20
CA THR A 273 15.64 12.40 0.25
C THR A 273 16.08 12.25 1.70
N GLY A 274 16.17 10.99 2.19
CA GLY A 274 16.48 10.65 3.56
C GLY A 274 17.74 11.30 4.15
#